data_4cfbfe8a1d3e73917ef6b8c89cad2ec5
#
_entry.id   4cfbfe8a1d3e73917ef6b8c89cad2ec5
#
_cell.length_a   1.000
_cell.length_b   1.000
_cell.length_c   1.000
_cell.angle_alpha   90.00
_cell.angle_beta   90.00
_cell.angle_gamma   90.00
#
_symmetry.space_group_name_H-M   'P 1'
#
loop_
_entity.id
_entity.type
_entity.pdbx_description
1 polymer ?
#
loop_
_entity_poly.entity_id
_entity_poly.type
_entity_poly.pdbx_seq_one_letter_code
_entity_poly.pdbx_strand_id
1 'polypeptide(L)'
;MKKLMIAAVAALLGLAWWTTFSSAVQKPAEYQGYLAEAQKNEEKGIYYDAILNYQKALEYHPENMDIYLKIAEAYRNLGDENGFIQACNQAMKLEGDGEQAVMILADYYLEKGQKGDAIALLQAQIQEQESNGSLRAKLNSLAGGFDYIGEEYDEISNACGSCMLVKSGEDLGITDLQGNVVIRAQYEQMGMFGENGFAPVQKDGTWYYIDTNNYKRRQPDEKYEFLGVCNQGAIPAKKDGKWGYLNEDFQPVTKFEYDGATPFLNGLAALKKGEKWAIINTELKAVTDFGFDDIVCDDWGFCSRNGVVFAKIGEKYYLINSEGVQIGNEYDAVSPFLSSGPAAVMQAGKWGFVSSKGDQVLKCMFENASAFSELGYAPVCSGGKWGFIKENGDFVVEPQFEGAKTFNKEGAAPVKENGKWKLIQLDIY
;
A
#
# COMPACT_ATOMS: atom_id res chain seq x y z
N MET A 1 -74.56 -3.60 44.54
CA MET A 1 -73.45 -4.39 43.93
C MET A 1 -72.67 -3.62 42.84
N LYS A 2 -73.26 -2.96 41.84
CA LYS A 2 -72.48 -2.24 40.80
C LYS A 2 -71.56 -1.12 41.33
N LYS A 3 -71.99 -0.34 42.35
CA LYS A 3 -71.12 0.76 42.88
C LYS A 3 -69.90 0.24 43.68
N LEU A 4 -70.01 -0.93 44.33
CA LEU A 4 -68.88 -1.53 45.03
C LEU A 4 -67.87 -2.15 44.05
N MET A 5 -68.35 -2.66 42.93
CA MET A 5 -67.47 -3.22 41.86
C MET A 5 -66.66 -2.11 41.17
N ILE A 6 -67.27 -0.94 40.92
CA ILE A 6 -66.58 0.18 40.30
C ILE A 6 -65.50 0.76 41.25
N ALA A 7 -65.76 0.84 42.55
CA ALA A 7 -64.77 1.28 43.53
C ALA A 7 -63.59 0.31 43.67
N ALA A 8 -63.86 -1.01 43.61
CA ALA A 8 -62.80 -2.02 43.63
C ALA A 8 -61.93 -2.03 42.39
N VAL A 9 -62.50 -1.83 41.20
CA VAL A 9 -61.76 -1.75 39.93
C VAL A 9 -60.94 -0.43 39.89
N ALA A 10 -61.48 0.70 40.38
CA ALA A 10 -60.71 1.95 40.48
C ALA A 10 -59.57 1.89 41.47
N ALA A 11 -59.70 1.16 42.61
CA ALA A 11 -58.65 0.94 43.58
C ALA A 11 -57.55 0.01 43.02
N LEU A 12 -57.90 -1.03 42.25
CA LEU A 12 -56.95 -1.93 41.59
C LEU A 12 -56.19 -1.21 40.44
N LEU A 13 -56.84 -0.37 39.66
CA LEU A 13 -56.20 0.43 38.63
C LEU A 13 -55.28 1.53 39.25
N GLY A 14 -55.69 2.11 40.37
CA GLY A 14 -54.88 3.08 41.13
C GLY A 14 -53.64 2.41 41.74
N LEU A 15 -53.76 1.19 42.29
CA LEU A 15 -52.63 0.42 42.80
C LEU A 15 -51.67 -0.01 41.66
N ALA A 16 -52.21 -0.45 40.52
CA ALA A 16 -51.43 -0.82 39.33
C ALA A 16 -50.71 0.41 38.78
N TRP A 17 -51.36 1.58 38.74
CA TRP A 17 -50.75 2.83 38.28
C TRP A 17 -49.68 3.32 39.29
N TRP A 18 -49.91 3.19 40.58
CA TRP A 18 -48.94 3.57 41.63
C TRP A 18 -47.69 2.67 41.55
N THR A 19 -47.86 1.36 41.39
CA THR A 19 -46.74 0.43 41.31
C THR A 19 -45.94 0.63 40.02
N THR A 20 -46.57 0.88 38.86
CA THR A 20 -45.88 1.20 37.62
C THR A 20 -45.23 2.59 37.70
N PHE A 21 -45.90 3.59 38.27
CA PHE A 21 -45.34 4.96 38.42
C PHE A 21 -44.19 4.94 39.44
N SER A 22 -44.32 4.25 40.58
CA SER A 22 -43.26 4.15 41.59
C SER A 22 -42.03 3.43 41.05
N SER A 23 -42.23 2.33 40.24
CA SER A 23 -41.14 1.61 39.63
C SER A 23 -40.44 2.44 38.55
N ALA A 24 -41.18 3.26 37.78
CA ALA A 24 -40.64 4.15 36.74
C ALA A 24 -39.85 5.33 37.36
N VAL A 25 -40.12 5.75 38.58
CA VAL A 25 -39.38 6.79 39.28
C VAL A 25 -38.21 6.23 40.11
N GLN A 26 -38.38 5.03 40.70
CA GLN A 26 -37.34 4.37 41.49
C GLN A 26 -36.13 3.92 40.68
N LYS A 27 -36.36 3.33 39.49
CA LYS A 27 -35.26 2.83 38.64
C LYS A 27 -34.20 3.89 38.30
N PRO A 28 -34.55 5.11 37.85
CA PRO A 28 -33.56 6.15 37.61
C PRO A 28 -32.82 6.63 38.88
N ALA A 29 -33.50 6.63 40.02
CA ALA A 29 -32.90 7.04 41.29
C ALA A 29 -31.89 6.00 41.81
N GLU A 30 -32.22 4.72 41.70
CA GLU A 30 -31.34 3.60 42.05
C GLU A 30 -30.09 3.57 41.18
N TYR A 31 -30.26 3.71 39.84
CA TYR A 31 -29.15 3.83 38.89
C TYR A 31 -28.18 4.95 39.29
N GLN A 32 -28.69 6.15 39.51
CA GLN A 32 -27.86 7.30 39.93
C GLN A 32 -27.21 7.07 41.31
N GLY A 33 -27.90 6.37 42.22
CA GLY A 33 -27.36 5.99 43.52
C GLY A 33 -26.16 5.04 43.40
N TYR A 34 -26.25 4.03 42.57
CA TYR A 34 -25.13 3.11 42.31
C TYR A 34 -23.95 3.82 41.65
N LEU A 35 -24.18 4.70 40.66
CA LEU A 35 -23.11 5.48 40.04
C LEU A 35 -22.39 6.38 41.05
N ALA A 36 -23.14 7.12 41.88
CA ALA A 36 -22.59 8.00 42.90
C ALA A 36 -21.75 7.24 43.96
N GLU A 37 -22.24 6.09 44.41
CA GLU A 37 -21.51 5.28 45.40
C GLU A 37 -20.27 4.60 44.72
N ALA A 38 -20.35 4.19 43.45
CA ALA A 38 -19.21 3.70 42.70
C ALA A 38 -18.11 4.76 42.60
N GLN A 39 -18.44 5.98 42.16
CA GLN A 39 -17.51 7.09 42.05
C GLN A 39 -16.86 7.44 43.40
N LYS A 40 -17.66 7.52 44.46
CA LYS A 40 -17.17 7.78 45.83
C LYS A 40 -16.20 6.70 46.33
N ASN A 41 -16.45 5.42 45.98
CA ASN A 41 -15.54 4.31 46.29
C ASN A 41 -14.24 4.39 45.47
N GLU A 42 -14.34 4.72 44.18
CA GLU A 42 -13.21 4.97 43.32
C GLU A 42 -12.30 6.09 43.85
N GLU A 43 -12.88 7.24 44.26
CA GLU A 43 -12.16 8.38 44.89
C GLU A 43 -11.43 7.98 46.18
N LYS A 44 -11.95 6.98 46.91
CA LYS A 44 -11.32 6.45 48.12
C LYS A 44 -10.33 5.33 47.87
N GLY A 45 -10.13 4.90 46.60
CA GLY A 45 -9.30 3.75 46.26
C GLY A 45 -9.91 2.40 46.62
N ILE A 46 -11.23 2.34 46.88
CA ILE A 46 -11.96 1.11 47.20
C ILE A 46 -12.51 0.50 45.90
N TYR A 47 -11.58 0.11 45.00
CA TYR A 47 -11.91 -0.28 43.62
C TYR A 47 -12.82 -1.47 43.51
N TYR A 48 -12.71 -2.48 44.41
CA TYR A 48 -13.60 -3.66 44.38
C TYR A 48 -15.07 -3.27 44.61
N ASP A 49 -15.35 -2.43 45.59
CA ASP A 49 -16.72 -1.96 45.88
C ASP A 49 -17.22 -1.01 44.78
N ALA A 50 -16.32 -0.23 44.15
CA ALA A 50 -16.65 0.58 42.99
C ALA A 50 -17.13 -0.32 41.81
N ILE A 51 -16.41 -1.39 41.50
CA ILE A 51 -16.77 -2.37 40.45
C ILE A 51 -18.15 -2.95 40.73
N LEU A 52 -18.42 -3.41 41.95
CA LEU A 52 -19.72 -3.98 42.29
C LEU A 52 -20.89 -3.00 42.10
N ASN A 53 -20.68 -1.72 42.44
CA ASN A 53 -21.70 -0.71 42.23
C ASN A 53 -21.84 -0.33 40.74
N TYR A 54 -20.77 -0.27 39.95
CA TYR A 54 -20.83 -0.09 38.51
C TYR A 54 -21.56 -1.27 37.83
N GLN A 55 -21.31 -2.51 38.26
CA GLN A 55 -22.03 -3.69 37.74
C GLN A 55 -23.53 -3.64 38.02
N LYS A 56 -23.94 -3.17 39.21
CA LYS A 56 -25.35 -2.93 39.52
C LYS A 56 -25.96 -1.82 38.69
N ALA A 57 -25.20 -0.76 38.37
CA ALA A 57 -25.66 0.27 37.44
C ALA A 57 -25.87 -0.28 36.03
N LEU A 58 -25.04 -1.21 35.55
CA LEU A 58 -25.20 -1.87 34.26
C LEU A 58 -26.45 -2.78 34.17
N GLU A 59 -27.04 -3.22 35.29
CA GLU A 59 -28.33 -3.92 35.26
C GLU A 59 -29.47 -3.02 34.76
N TYR A 60 -29.31 -1.68 34.85
CA TYR A 60 -30.27 -0.69 34.36
C TYR A 60 -29.95 -0.21 32.94
N HIS A 61 -28.67 -0.10 32.60
CA HIS A 61 -28.15 0.38 31.31
C HIS A 61 -27.01 -0.50 30.83
N PRO A 62 -27.29 -1.73 30.37
CA PRO A 62 -26.27 -2.67 29.90
C PRO A 62 -25.51 -2.21 28.65
N GLU A 63 -26.04 -1.23 27.92
CA GLU A 63 -25.46 -0.62 26.74
C GLU A 63 -24.49 0.56 27.07
N ASN A 64 -24.29 0.89 28.34
CA ASN A 64 -23.48 2.05 28.71
C ASN A 64 -21.99 1.71 28.70
N MET A 65 -21.30 2.10 27.61
CA MET A 65 -19.86 1.85 27.41
C MET A 65 -19.00 2.55 28.46
N ASP A 66 -19.34 3.76 28.90
CA ASP A 66 -18.55 4.51 29.88
C ASP A 66 -18.42 3.75 31.20
N ILE A 67 -19.48 3.02 31.60
CA ILE A 67 -19.45 2.22 32.83
C ILE A 67 -18.51 1.02 32.67
N TYR A 68 -18.49 0.34 31.52
CA TYR A 68 -17.52 -0.73 31.28
C TYR A 68 -16.08 -0.20 31.32
N LEU A 69 -15.81 0.96 30.75
CA LEU A 69 -14.49 1.60 30.81
C LEU A 69 -14.10 1.97 32.24
N LYS A 70 -15.05 2.42 33.07
CA LYS A 70 -14.82 2.68 34.51
C LYS A 70 -14.53 1.38 35.28
N ILE A 71 -15.21 0.29 34.97
CA ILE A 71 -14.92 -1.04 35.53
C ILE A 71 -13.52 -1.48 35.11
N ALA A 72 -13.14 -1.31 33.84
CA ALA A 72 -11.81 -1.63 33.36
C ALA A 72 -10.74 -0.84 34.13
N GLU A 73 -10.89 0.48 34.28
CA GLU A 73 -9.96 1.33 35.03
C GLU A 73 -9.82 0.88 36.48
N ALA A 74 -10.94 0.52 37.14
CA ALA A 74 -10.93 0.00 38.51
C ALA A 74 -10.20 -1.33 38.65
N TYR A 75 -10.38 -2.27 37.71
CA TYR A 75 -9.61 -3.52 37.65
C TYR A 75 -8.11 -3.26 37.40
N ARG A 76 -7.76 -2.31 36.53
CA ARG A 76 -6.38 -1.89 36.30
C ARG A 76 -5.72 -1.38 37.59
N ASN A 77 -6.43 -0.55 38.36
CA ASN A 77 -5.96 -0.05 39.62
C ASN A 77 -5.83 -1.14 40.72
N LEU A 78 -6.61 -2.22 40.64
CA LEU A 78 -6.47 -3.41 41.48
C LEU A 78 -5.30 -4.31 41.05
N GLY A 79 -4.74 -4.14 39.84
CA GLY A 79 -3.79 -5.04 39.24
C GLY A 79 -4.40 -6.33 38.73
N ASP A 80 -5.73 -6.40 38.57
CA ASP A 80 -6.45 -7.53 38.00
C ASP A 80 -6.50 -7.39 36.47
N GLU A 81 -5.50 -7.96 35.81
CA GLU A 81 -5.35 -7.97 34.35
C GLU A 81 -6.50 -8.67 33.64
N ASN A 82 -6.96 -9.80 34.16
CA ASN A 82 -8.06 -10.55 33.55
C ASN A 82 -9.38 -9.75 33.61
N GLY A 83 -9.68 -9.13 34.75
CA GLY A 83 -10.83 -8.26 34.93
C GLY A 83 -10.79 -7.06 33.99
N PHE A 84 -9.62 -6.44 33.84
CA PHE A 84 -9.39 -5.32 32.91
C PHE A 84 -9.69 -5.73 31.45
N ILE A 85 -9.07 -6.80 30.96
CA ILE A 85 -9.26 -7.30 29.59
C ILE A 85 -10.73 -7.68 29.34
N GLN A 86 -11.39 -8.35 30.30
CA GLN A 86 -12.79 -8.73 30.16
C GLN A 86 -13.71 -7.48 30.06
N ALA A 87 -13.49 -6.45 30.88
CA ALA A 87 -14.27 -5.24 30.84
C ALA A 87 -14.09 -4.47 29.52
N CYS A 88 -12.87 -4.35 28.99
CA CYS A 88 -12.60 -3.79 27.66
C CYS A 88 -13.31 -4.61 26.56
N ASN A 89 -13.24 -5.94 26.61
CA ASN A 89 -13.92 -6.81 25.63
C ASN A 89 -15.45 -6.69 25.68
N GLN A 90 -16.05 -6.40 26.82
CA GLN A 90 -17.49 -6.12 26.90
C GLN A 90 -17.83 -4.75 26.29
N ALA A 91 -17.01 -3.72 26.54
CA ALA A 91 -17.18 -2.41 25.93
C ALA A 91 -17.10 -2.48 24.40
N MET A 92 -16.16 -3.23 23.83
CA MET A 92 -15.98 -3.41 22.38
C MET A 92 -17.16 -4.08 21.68
N LYS A 93 -17.96 -4.91 22.38
CA LYS A 93 -19.14 -5.59 21.83
C LYS A 93 -20.38 -4.75 21.72
N LEU A 94 -20.39 -3.55 22.33
CA LEU A 94 -21.53 -2.66 22.28
C LEU A 94 -21.62 -1.98 20.92
N GLU A 95 -22.84 -1.81 20.41
CA GLU A 95 -23.09 -1.03 19.19
C GLU A 95 -22.69 0.42 19.40
N GLY A 96 -21.88 0.97 18.51
CA GLY A 96 -21.37 2.33 18.55
C GLY A 96 -19.86 2.40 18.56
N ASP A 97 -19.30 3.37 19.26
CA ASP A 97 -17.87 3.70 19.22
C ASP A 97 -17.02 2.80 20.14
N GLY A 98 -16.94 1.50 19.83
CA GLY A 98 -16.05 0.54 20.52
C GLY A 98 -14.55 0.88 20.36
N GLU A 99 -14.21 1.83 19.50
CA GLU A 99 -12.85 2.25 19.18
C GLU A 99 -12.07 2.70 20.42
N GLN A 100 -12.71 3.43 21.35
CA GLN A 100 -12.07 3.87 22.59
C GLN A 100 -11.61 2.68 23.45
N ALA A 101 -12.42 1.63 23.57
CA ALA A 101 -12.08 0.43 24.32
C ALA A 101 -10.91 -0.33 23.66
N VAL A 102 -10.89 -0.40 22.31
CA VAL A 102 -9.79 -0.97 21.54
C VAL A 102 -8.48 -0.21 21.80
N MET A 103 -8.52 1.12 21.76
CA MET A 103 -7.35 1.96 22.02
C MET A 103 -6.79 1.77 23.43
N ILE A 104 -7.67 1.74 24.44
CA ILE A 104 -7.28 1.52 25.84
C ILE A 104 -6.62 0.15 26.02
N LEU A 105 -7.17 -0.90 25.43
CA LEU A 105 -6.61 -2.24 25.52
C LEU A 105 -5.30 -2.38 24.73
N ALA A 106 -5.19 -1.75 23.55
CA ALA A 106 -3.96 -1.71 22.78
C ALA A 106 -2.84 -0.99 23.54
N ASP A 107 -3.12 0.16 24.16
CA ASP A 107 -2.16 0.89 24.97
C ASP A 107 -1.71 0.09 26.21
N TYR A 108 -2.61 -0.64 26.84
CA TYR A 108 -2.27 -1.56 27.93
C TYR A 108 -1.27 -2.64 27.49
N TYR A 109 -1.52 -3.29 26.34
CA TYR A 109 -0.57 -4.27 25.80
C TYR A 109 0.80 -3.66 25.51
N LEU A 110 0.85 -2.42 25.01
CA LEU A 110 2.11 -1.70 24.79
C LEU A 110 2.87 -1.42 26.08
N GLU A 111 2.18 -0.97 27.14
CA GLU A 111 2.77 -0.76 28.47
C GLU A 111 3.38 -2.05 29.06
N LYS A 112 2.78 -3.19 28.73
CA LYS A 112 3.30 -4.52 29.11
C LYS A 112 4.39 -5.05 28.18
N GLY A 113 4.80 -4.32 27.15
CA GLY A 113 5.75 -4.77 26.16
C GLY A 113 5.20 -5.82 25.18
N GLN A 114 3.90 -6.02 25.16
CA GLN A 114 3.17 -6.99 24.32
C GLN A 114 2.76 -6.35 22.98
N LYS A 115 3.75 -5.82 22.22
CA LYS A 115 3.50 -5.12 20.93
C LYS A 115 2.75 -6.00 19.93
N GLY A 116 3.04 -7.30 19.89
CA GLY A 116 2.36 -8.25 18.99
C GLY A 116 0.86 -8.36 19.27
N ASP A 117 0.46 -8.40 20.56
CA ASP A 117 -0.94 -8.50 20.95
C ASP A 117 -1.71 -7.20 20.64
N ALA A 118 -1.06 -6.04 20.83
CA ALA A 118 -1.61 -4.75 20.43
C ALA A 118 -1.87 -4.68 18.92
N ILE A 119 -0.92 -5.11 18.10
CA ILE A 119 -1.06 -5.18 16.63
C ILE A 119 -2.19 -6.12 16.22
N ALA A 120 -2.22 -7.34 16.79
CA ALA A 120 -3.26 -8.34 16.48
C ALA A 120 -4.67 -7.83 16.83
N LEU A 121 -4.83 -7.16 17.99
CA LEU A 121 -6.09 -6.54 18.40
C LEU A 121 -6.55 -5.48 17.40
N LEU A 122 -5.65 -4.55 17.03
CA LEU A 122 -5.97 -3.47 16.08
C LEU A 122 -6.34 -4.02 14.71
N GLN A 123 -5.61 -5.01 14.19
CA GLN A 123 -5.89 -5.66 12.91
C GLN A 123 -7.26 -6.33 12.90
N ALA A 124 -7.61 -7.09 13.96
CA ALA A 124 -8.89 -7.74 14.06
C ALA A 124 -10.06 -6.75 14.02
N GLN A 125 -9.96 -5.64 14.76
CA GLN A 125 -11.01 -4.62 14.83
C GLN A 125 -11.15 -3.82 13.52
N ILE A 126 -10.05 -3.56 12.82
CA ILE A 126 -10.08 -2.87 11.51
C ILE A 126 -10.77 -3.72 10.44
N GLN A 127 -10.64 -5.07 10.50
CA GLN A 127 -11.34 -5.98 9.59
C GLN A 127 -12.86 -6.03 9.79
N GLU A 128 -13.33 -5.79 11.01
CA GLU A 128 -14.76 -5.80 11.36
C GLU A 128 -15.49 -4.49 11.02
N GLN A 129 -14.76 -3.36 10.89
CA GLN A 129 -15.36 -2.03 10.70
C GLN A 129 -14.64 -1.23 9.60
N GLU A 130 -15.35 -0.88 8.53
CA GLU A 130 -14.78 -0.21 7.33
C GLU A 130 -14.22 1.22 7.56
N SER A 131 -14.51 1.90 8.67
CA SER A 131 -14.17 3.32 8.87
C SER A 131 -13.44 3.65 10.19
N ASN A 132 -12.26 3.08 10.42
CA ASN A 132 -11.49 3.33 11.66
C ASN A 132 -10.15 4.03 11.38
N GLY A 133 -10.19 5.33 11.06
CA GLY A 133 -9.00 6.12 10.76
C GLY A 133 -7.98 6.18 11.90
N SER A 134 -8.43 6.28 13.18
CA SER A 134 -7.55 6.37 14.35
C SER A 134 -6.93 5.01 14.73
N LEU A 135 -7.68 3.90 14.63
CA LEU A 135 -7.12 2.56 14.83
C LEU A 135 -6.07 2.24 13.76
N ARG A 136 -6.31 2.61 12.49
CA ARG A 136 -5.34 2.49 11.41
C ARG A 136 -4.09 3.31 11.67
N ALA A 137 -4.22 4.58 12.11
CA ALA A 137 -3.10 5.42 12.47
C ALA A 137 -2.27 4.82 13.61
N LYS A 138 -2.94 4.27 14.65
CA LYS A 138 -2.28 3.57 15.75
C LYS A 138 -1.56 2.31 15.28
N LEU A 139 -2.22 1.48 14.46
CA LEU A 139 -1.61 0.28 13.88
C LEU A 139 -0.37 0.63 13.06
N ASN A 140 -0.44 1.63 12.19
CA ASN A 140 0.70 2.09 11.39
C ASN A 140 1.88 2.54 12.25
N SER A 141 1.60 3.27 13.35
CA SER A 141 2.65 3.66 14.30
C SER A 141 3.31 2.50 15.04
N LEU A 142 2.66 1.32 15.05
CA LEU A 142 3.15 0.11 15.74
C LEU A 142 3.73 -0.93 14.78
N ALA A 143 3.07 -1.15 13.64
CA ALA A 143 3.36 -2.27 12.74
C ALA A 143 4.53 -2.01 11.78
N GLY A 144 5.01 -0.80 11.69
CA GLY A 144 6.12 -0.34 10.87
C GLY A 144 5.97 1.16 10.73
N GLY A 145 6.64 1.90 11.59
CA GLY A 145 6.80 3.33 11.41
C GLY A 145 7.45 3.56 10.04
N PHE A 146 6.99 4.54 9.33
CA PHE A 146 7.72 5.07 8.18
C PHE A 146 7.94 6.56 8.42
N ASP A 147 9.09 7.04 8.00
CA ASP A 147 9.39 8.45 7.95
C ASP A 147 9.25 8.97 6.52
N TYR A 148 8.82 10.23 6.37
CA TYR A 148 8.91 10.89 5.08
C TYR A 148 10.34 11.38 4.85
N ILE A 149 10.86 11.11 3.66
CA ILE A 149 12.22 11.49 3.26
C ILE A 149 12.22 12.20 1.89
N GLY A 150 13.27 12.98 1.63
CA GLY A 150 13.46 13.68 0.35
C GLY A 150 12.52 14.87 0.14
N GLU A 151 12.41 15.30 -1.10
CA GLU A 151 11.56 16.42 -1.54
C GLU A 151 10.24 15.89 -2.14
N GLU A 152 9.25 16.77 -2.30
CA GLU A 152 7.98 16.47 -2.99
C GLU A 152 8.08 16.76 -4.49
N TYR A 153 7.47 15.91 -5.32
CA TYR A 153 7.48 16.01 -6.78
C TYR A 153 6.08 15.81 -7.37
N ASP A 154 5.92 16.21 -8.63
CA ASP A 154 4.71 15.92 -9.39
C ASP A 154 4.61 14.44 -9.74
N GLU A 155 5.76 13.80 -10.02
CA GLU A 155 5.89 12.35 -10.23
C GLU A 155 7.22 11.85 -9.69
N ILE A 156 7.24 10.60 -9.17
CA ILE A 156 8.44 9.82 -8.85
C ILE A 156 8.27 8.45 -9.49
N SER A 157 9.26 7.96 -10.24
CA SER A 157 9.24 6.62 -10.83
C SER A 157 9.49 5.51 -9.80
N ASN A 158 9.25 4.25 -10.17
CA ASN A 158 9.90 3.15 -9.49
C ASN A 158 11.42 3.26 -9.64
N ALA A 159 12.15 2.75 -8.64
CA ALA A 159 13.59 2.73 -8.69
C ALA A 159 14.12 1.79 -9.80
N CYS A 160 15.21 2.19 -10.44
CA CYS A 160 16.00 1.31 -11.29
C CYS A 160 17.49 1.53 -11.00
N GLY A 161 18.20 0.45 -10.69
CA GLY A 161 19.59 0.54 -10.24
C GLY A 161 19.70 1.31 -8.92
N SER A 162 20.35 2.48 -8.95
CA SER A 162 20.61 3.32 -7.77
C SER A 162 19.84 4.64 -7.78
N CYS A 163 18.82 4.80 -8.62
CA CYS A 163 18.15 6.08 -8.78
C CYS A 163 16.65 5.95 -9.09
N MET A 164 15.95 7.07 -8.93
CA MET A 164 14.55 7.28 -9.30
C MET A 164 14.44 8.53 -10.15
N LEU A 165 13.61 8.47 -11.20
CA LEU A 165 13.25 9.63 -12.00
C LEU A 165 12.24 10.48 -11.22
N VAL A 166 12.44 11.79 -11.23
CA VAL A 166 11.52 12.74 -10.61
C VAL A 166 11.09 13.79 -11.63
N LYS A 167 9.83 14.23 -11.52
CA LYS A 167 9.26 15.28 -12.35
C LYS A 167 8.86 16.48 -11.49
N SER A 168 9.24 17.67 -11.92
CA SER A 168 8.83 18.94 -11.31
C SER A 168 8.41 19.90 -12.43
N GLY A 169 7.11 20.22 -12.52
CA GLY A 169 6.53 20.85 -13.70
C GLY A 169 6.65 19.96 -14.93
N GLU A 170 7.29 20.47 -15.99
CA GLU A 170 7.55 19.69 -17.20
C GLU A 170 8.96 19.06 -17.21
N ASP A 171 9.81 19.42 -16.25
CA ASP A 171 11.20 19.03 -16.22
C ASP A 171 11.45 17.75 -15.45
N LEU A 172 12.38 16.93 -15.94
CA LEU A 172 12.83 15.68 -15.35
C LEU A 172 14.19 15.82 -14.66
N GLY A 173 14.36 15.10 -13.55
CA GLY A 173 15.60 14.99 -12.79
C GLY A 173 15.75 13.61 -12.18
N ILE A 174 16.77 13.40 -11.37
CA ILE A 174 17.08 12.13 -10.71
C ILE A 174 17.35 12.36 -9.22
N THR A 175 16.79 11.49 -8.37
CA THR A 175 17.19 11.30 -6.98
C THR A 175 17.91 9.97 -6.81
N ASP A 176 18.67 9.83 -5.72
CA ASP A 176 19.12 8.53 -5.25
C ASP A 176 17.96 7.78 -4.56
N LEU A 177 18.26 6.59 -4.03
CA LEU A 177 17.24 5.73 -3.38
C LEU A 177 16.77 6.24 -2.02
N GLN A 178 17.48 7.18 -1.40
CA GLN A 178 17.10 7.88 -0.18
C GLN A 178 16.38 9.21 -0.44
N GLY A 179 16.17 9.57 -1.72
CA GLY A 179 15.50 10.81 -2.10
C GLY A 179 16.40 12.05 -2.14
N ASN A 180 17.74 11.88 -2.00
CA ASN A 180 18.65 12.98 -2.19
C ASN A 180 18.74 13.35 -3.68
N VAL A 181 18.73 14.64 -3.99
CA VAL A 181 18.80 15.13 -5.37
C VAL A 181 20.18 14.84 -5.97
N VAL A 182 20.23 13.98 -6.99
CA VAL A 182 21.43 13.73 -7.79
C VAL A 182 21.48 14.70 -8.97
N ILE A 183 20.41 14.81 -9.73
CA ILE A 183 20.24 15.76 -10.84
C ILE A 183 18.95 16.53 -10.61
N ARG A 184 19.02 17.86 -10.46
CA ARG A 184 17.82 18.69 -10.36
C ARG A 184 16.99 18.59 -11.64
N ALA A 185 15.66 18.64 -11.50
CA ALA A 185 14.74 18.67 -12.64
C ALA A 185 15.06 19.88 -13.55
N GLN A 186 15.46 19.59 -14.78
CA GLN A 186 15.89 20.59 -15.78
C GLN A 186 15.93 20.06 -17.22
N TYR A 187 15.58 18.80 -17.44
CA TYR A 187 15.63 18.13 -18.74
C TYR A 187 14.23 17.82 -19.27
N GLU A 188 14.02 18.01 -20.58
CA GLU A 188 12.76 17.68 -21.27
C GLU A 188 12.50 16.17 -21.27
N GLN A 189 13.57 15.38 -21.46
CA GLN A 189 13.57 13.93 -21.39
C GLN A 189 14.85 13.47 -20.69
N MET A 190 14.74 12.37 -19.97
CA MET A 190 15.87 11.80 -19.24
C MET A 190 15.68 10.30 -19.05
N GLY A 191 16.75 9.53 -19.25
CA GLY A 191 16.82 8.11 -18.90
C GLY A 191 17.68 7.90 -17.66
N MET A 192 17.74 6.64 -17.21
CA MET A 192 18.61 6.23 -16.11
C MET A 192 20.09 6.23 -16.54
N PHE A 193 20.98 6.16 -15.54
CA PHE A 193 22.38 5.85 -15.78
C PHE A 193 22.55 4.40 -16.23
N GLY A 194 23.06 4.20 -17.44
CA GLY A 194 23.34 2.88 -17.99
C GLY A 194 24.57 2.22 -17.39
N GLU A 195 24.88 0.99 -17.83
CA GLU A 195 26.06 0.23 -17.41
C GLU A 195 27.38 0.98 -17.69
N ASN A 196 27.41 1.85 -18.70
CA ASN A 196 28.54 2.70 -19.05
C ASN A 196 28.66 3.96 -18.13
N GLY A 197 27.80 4.14 -17.15
CA GLY A 197 27.81 5.26 -16.20
C GLY A 197 27.21 6.56 -16.74
N PHE A 198 26.55 6.55 -17.90
CA PHE A 198 25.98 7.74 -18.51
C PHE A 198 24.45 7.65 -18.65
N ALA A 199 23.77 8.77 -18.45
CA ALA A 199 22.32 8.90 -18.66
C ALA A 199 22.04 9.72 -19.94
N PRO A 200 21.14 9.25 -20.82
CA PRO A 200 20.67 10.05 -21.95
C PRO A 200 19.76 11.17 -21.44
N VAL A 201 19.94 12.37 -21.95
CA VAL A 201 19.11 13.53 -21.66
C VAL A 201 18.79 14.31 -22.92
N GLN A 202 17.61 14.95 -22.94
CA GLN A 202 17.24 15.90 -23.96
C GLN A 202 17.10 17.30 -23.34
N LYS A 203 17.74 18.28 -23.94
CA LYS A 203 17.62 19.69 -23.59
C LYS A 203 17.65 20.54 -24.86
N ASP A 204 16.72 21.48 -24.96
CA ASP A 204 16.55 22.34 -26.17
C ASP A 204 16.43 21.46 -27.44
N GLY A 205 15.66 20.35 -27.35
CA GLY A 205 15.44 19.39 -28.42
C GLY A 205 16.69 18.60 -28.86
N THR A 206 17.79 18.67 -28.11
CA THR A 206 19.06 17.99 -28.44
C THR A 206 19.37 16.90 -27.41
N TRP A 207 19.63 15.69 -27.92
CA TRP A 207 20.04 14.56 -27.11
C TRP A 207 21.55 14.50 -26.91
N TYR A 208 21.96 14.23 -25.66
CA TYR A 208 23.34 13.93 -25.29
C TYR A 208 23.37 13.10 -23.98
N TYR A 209 24.56 12.67 -23.58
CA TYR A 209 24.74 11.89 -22.35
C TYR A 209 25.47 12.69 -21.29
N ILE A 210 25.01 12.58 -20.06
CA ILE A 210 25.61 13.19 -18.87
C ILE A 210 26.15 12.11 -17.92
N ASP A 211 27.10 12.48 -17.07
CA ASP A 211 27.51 11.68 -15.92
C ASP A 211 26.72 12.04 -14.64
N THR A 212 26.99 11.34 -13.54
CA THR A 212 26.36 11.58 -12.24
C THR A 212 26.64 12.97 -11.64
N ASN A 213 27.66 13.68 -12.13
CA ASN A 213 27.95 15.06 -11.75
C ASN A 213 27.28 16.09 -12.68
N ASN A 214 26.37 15.63 -13.51
CA ASN A 214 25.64 16.46 -14.49
C ASN A 214 26.56 17.11 -15.56
N TYR A 215 27.72 16.55 -15.83
CA TYR A 215 28.56 17.02 -16.93
C TYR A 215 28.20 16.30 -18.21
N LYS A 216 28.04 17.07 -19.30
CA LYS A 216 27.91 16.51 -20.65
C LYS A 216 29.19 15.78 -21.02
N ARG A 217 29.09 14.51 -21.33
CA ARG A 217 30.23 13.63 -21.61
C ARG A 217 30.29 13.15 -23.04
N ARG A 218 29.15 12.81 -23.60
CA ARG A 218 29.06 12.19 -24.94
C ARG A 218 27.87 12.77 -25.68
N GLN A 219 28.05 13.00 -26.98
CA GLN A 219 26.99 13.38 -27.89
C GLN A 219 27.30 12.77 -29.25
N PRO A 220 26.30 12.10 -29.92
CA PRO A 220 26.51 11.66 -31.28
C PRO A 220 26.68 12.85 -32.25
N ASP A 221 27.45 12.66 -33.31
CA ASP A 221 27.60 13.65 -34.37
C ASP A 221 26.30 13.83 -35.18
N GLU A 222 25.53 12.76 -35.29
CA GLU A 222 24.23 12.73 -35.96
C GLU A 222 23.11 13.15 -35.03
N LYS A 223 22.07 13.77 -35.59
CA LYS A 223 20.85 14.11 -34.83
C LYS A 223 19.89 12.90 -34.77
N TYR A 224 19.47 12.57 -33.55
CA TYR A 224 18.47 11.55 -33.28
C TYR A 224 17.21 12.20 -32.68
N GLU A 225 16.04 11.63 -33.00
CA GLU A 225 14.75 12.04 -32.42
C GLU A 225 14.60 11.48 -31.00
N PHE A 226 15.27 10.35 -30.71
CA PHE A 226 15.33 9.72 -29.40
C PHE A 226 16.66 8.98 -29.23
N LEU A 227 17.20 9.04 -28.01
CA LEU A 227 18.30 8.20 -27.56
C LEU A 227 17.93 7.59 -26.21
N GLY A 228 18.00 6.25 -26.11
CA GLY A 228 17.75 5.53 -24.88
C GLY A 228 19.02 5.30 -24.06
N VAL A 229 18.86 4.59 -22.94
CA VAL A 229 19.97 4.18 -22.09
C VAL A 229 20.85 3.16 -22.81
N CYS A 230 22.16 3.25 -22.61
CA CYS A 230 23.12 2.21 -23.03
C CYS A 230 23.10 1.09 -22.02
N ASN A 231 22.60 -0.06 -22.40
CA ASN A 231 22.58 -1.23 -21.55
C ASN A 231 22.87 -2.48 -22.37
N GLN A 232 23.68 -3.39 -21.81
CA GLN A 232 24.15 -4.61 -22.50
C GLN A 232 24.76 -4.32 -23.89
N GLY A 233 25.51 -3.18 -24.00
CA GLY A 233 26.22 -2.78 -25.22
C GLY A 233 25.35 -2.18 -26.33
N ALA A 234 24.06 -1.95 -26.11
CA ALA A 234 23.13 -1.43 -27.12
C ALA A 234 22.34 -0.21 -26.62
N ILE A 235 22.13 0.72 -27.52
CA ILE A 235 21.37 1.95 -27.30
C ILE A 235 20.17 1.94 -28.25
N PRO A 236 18.92 1.89 -27.79
CA PRO A 236 17.77 2.10 -28.67
C PRO A 236 17.73 3.56 -29.12
N ALA A 237 17.59 3.78 -30.40
CA ALA A 237 17.60 5.12 -30.99
C ALA A 237 16.54 5.26 -32.07
N LYS A 238 16.05 6.50 -32.27
CA LYS A 238 15.11 6.85 -33.34
C LYS A 238 15.71 7.89 -34.26
N LYS A 239 15.65 7.63 -35.57
CA LYS A 239 16.14 8.50 -36.63
C LYS A 239 15.20 8.39 -37.84
N ASP A 240 14.84 9.53 -38.44
CA ASP A 240 13.95 9.60 -39.60
C ASP A 240 12.62 8.82 -39.40
N GLY A 241 12.06 8.92 -38.20
CA GLY A 241 10.81 8.24 -37.81
C GLY A 241 10.94 6.73 -37.53
N LYS A 242 12.11 6.13 -37.71
CA LYS A 242 12.36 4.71 -37.50
C LYS A 242 13.33 4.45 -36.34
N TRP A 243 13.14 3.31 -35.72
CA TRP A 243 13.94 2.82 -34.60
C TRP A 243 15.01 1.83 -35.07
N GLY A 244 16.09 1.79 -34.34
CA GLY A 244 17.19 0.88 -34.44
C GLY A 244 18.04 0.87 -33.18
N TYR A 245 19.14 0.14 -33.22
CA TYR A 245 20.12 0.16 -32.12
C TYR A 245 21.47 0.69 -32.62
N LEU A 246 22.12 1.41 -31.69
CA LEU A 246 23.50 1.85 -31.81
C LEU A 246 24.36 1.11 -30.79
N ASN A 247 25.65 1.01 -31.03
CA ASN A 247 26.63 0.62 -30.02
C ASN A 247 27.02 1.84 -29.14
N GLU A 248 27.92 1.63 -28.18
CA GLU A 248 28.41 2.67 -27.28
C GLU A 248 29.10 3.83 -28.00
N ASP A 249 29.67 3.62 -29.21
CA ASP A 249 30.32 4.64 -30.03
C ASP A 249 29.34 5.32 -31.02
N PHE A 250 28.03 5.14 -30.77
CA PHE A 250 26.95 5.66 -31.61
C PHE A 250 26.96 5.15 -33.06
N GLN A 251 27.61 4.01 -33.31
CA GLN A 251 27.57 3.39 -34.62
C GLN A 251 26.35 2.47 -34.72
N PRO A 252 25.58 2.52 -35.83
CA PRO A 252 24.44 1.64 -36.02
C PRO A 252 24.83 0.16 -36.00
N VAL A 253 24.17 -0.66 -35.16
CA VAL A 253 24.30 -2.12 -35.12
C VAL A 253 23.11 -2.81 -35.75
N THR A 254 22.01 -2.07 -35.99
CA THR A 254 20.87 -2.48 -36.80
C THR A 254 20.57 -1.43 -37.86
N LYS A 255 19.77 -1.77 -38.87
CA LYS A 255 19.12 -0.77 -39.70
C LYS A 255 18.06 -0.02 -38.92
N PHE A 256 17.83 1.23 -39.24
CA PHE A 256 16.70 2.02 -38.74
C PHE A 256 15.47 1.72 -39.61
N GLU A 257 14.78 0.62 -39.32
CA GLU A 257 13.61 0.14 -40.06
C GLU A 257 12.43 -0.27 -39.21
N TYR A 258 12.59 -0.22 -37.87
CA TYR A 258 11.58 -0.64 -36.90
C TYR A 258 10.69 0.54 -36.51
N ASP A 259 9.52 0.23 -35.93
CA ASP A 259 8.52 1.20 -35.47
C ASP A 259 8.58 1.42 -33.95
N GLY A 260 9.36 0.59 -33.23
CA GLY A 260 9.64 0.72 -31.80
C GLY A 260 10.80 -0.17 -31.39
N ALA A 261 11.51 0.23 -30.32
CA ALA A 261 12.58 -0.53 -29.71
C ALA A 261 12.64 -0.22 -28.21
N THR A 262 12.88 -1.24 -27.37
CA THR A 262 13.09 -1.09 -25.92
C THR A 262 14.57 -1.28 -25.59
N PRO A 263 15.08 -0.71 -24.47
CA PRO A 263 16.43 -1.02 -24.02
C PRO A 263 16.53 -2.49 -23.56
N PHE A 264 17.73 -3.05 -23.64
CA PHE A 264 18.01 -4.39 -23.13
C PHE A 264 18.10 -4.42 -21.63
N LEU A 265 17.50 -5.45 -21.00
CA LEU A 265 17.70 -5.80 -19.59
C LEU A 265 17.55 -7.31 -19.41
N ASN A 266 18.45 -7.92 -18.64
CA ASN A 266 18.47 -9.37 -18.39
C ASN A 266 18.42 -10.23 -19.69
N GLY A 267 19.12 -9.78 -20.73
CA GLY A 267 19.32 -10.50 -21.96
C GLY A 267 18.25 -10.31 -23.03
N LEU A 268 17.18 -9.59 -22.75
CA LEU A 268 16.04 -9.41 -23.65
C LEU A 268 15.70 -7.94 -23.87
N ALA A 269 15.18 -7.66 -25.07
CA ALA A 269 14.54 -6.41 -25.47
C ALA A 269 13.40 -6.72 -26.43
N ALA A 270 12.66 -5.71 -26.87
CA ALA A 270 11.62 -5.87 -27.86
C ALA A 270 11.77 -4.90 -29.03
N LEU A 271 11.39 -5.37 -30.23
CA LEU A 271 11.31 -4.58 -31.45
C LEU A 271 9.90 -4.61 -32.00
N LYS A 272 9.42 -3.46 -32.48
CA LYS A 272 8.14 -3.35 -33.22
C LYS A 272 8.37 -3.25 -34.71
N LYS A 273 7.56 -3.97 -35.49
CA LYS A 273 7.52 -3.85 -36.93
C LYS A 273 6.07 -3.87 -37.42
N GLY A 274 5.64 -2.79 -38.08
CA GLY A 274 4.22 -2.54 -38.27
C GLY A 274 3.48 -2.38 -36.95
N GLU A 275 2.39 -3.12 -36.78
CA GLU A 275 1.60 -3.09 -35.54
C GLU A 275 2.04 -4.16 -34.51
N LYS A 276 3.04 -4.99 -34.81
CA LYS A 276 3.40 -6.16 -34.01
C LYS A 276 4.80 -6.05 -33.40
N TRP A 277 4.91 -6.56 -32.18
CA TRP A 277 6.15 -6.69 -31.45
C TRP A 277 6.72 -8.09 -31.51
N ALA A 278 8.06 -8.20 -31.42
CA ALA A 278 8.81 -9.42 -31.20
C ALA A 278 9.83 -9.21 -30.07
N ILE A 279 10.14 -10.28 -29.34
CA ILE A 279 11.21 -10.31 -28.35
C ILE A 279 12.51 -10.66 -29.04
N ILE A 280 13.60 -9.98 -28.69
CA ILE A 280 14.94 -10.21 -29.22
C ILE A 280 15.94 -10.43 -28.08
N ASN A 281 17.03 -11.13 -28.37
CA ASN A 281 18.16 -11.32 -27.45
C ASN A 281 19.30 -10.31 -27.74
N THR A 282 20.33 -10.31 -26.89
CA THR A 282 21.51 -9.42 -27.01
C THR A 282 22.33 -9.59 -28.27
N GLU A 283 22.17 -10.70 -29.00
CA GLU A 283 22.75 -10.89 -30.33
C GLU A 283 21.91 -10.23 -31.44
N LEU A 284 20.87 -9.45 -31.04
CA LEU A 284 19.88 -8.83 -31.94
C LEU A 284 19.09 -9.84 -32.78
N LYS A 285 19.02 -11.10 -32.32
CA LYS A 285 18.24 -12.14 -32.94
C LYS A 285 16.86 -12.24 -32.36
N ALA A 286 15.85 -12.49 -33.20
CA ALA A 286 14.50 -12.72 -32.75
C ALA A 286 14.41 -14.02 -31.92
N VAL A 287 13.84 -13.89 -30.72
CA VAL A 287 13.46 -15.00 -29.83
C VAL A 287 12.04 -15.44 -30.15
N THR A 288 11.20 -14.51 -30.59
CA THR A 288 9.83 -14.78 -31.06
C THR A 288 9.60 -14.15 -32.43
N ASP A 289 8.59 -14.63 -33.15
CA ASP A 289 8.08 -13.94 -34.34
C ASP A 289 7.40 -12.62 -33.95
N PHE A 290 7.20 -11.71 -34.92
CA PHE A 290 6.40 -10.50 -34.76
C PHE A 290 4.91 -10.87 -34.65
N GLY A 291 4.42 -11.07 -33.43
CA GLY A 291 3.06 -11.56 -33.17
C GLY A 291 2.33 -10.83 -32.06
N PHE A 292 3.03 -10.16 -31.17
CA PHE A 292 2.43 -9.48 -30.02
C PHE A 292 1.85 -8.12 -30.38
N ASP A 293 0.67 -7.79 -29.82
CA ASP A 293 0.01 -6.51 -30.01
C ASP A 293 0.70 -5.42 -29.18
N ASP A 294 1.22 -5.79 -28.00
CA ASP A 294 1.92 -4.88 -27.10
C ASP A 294 2.93 -5.63 -26.22
N ILE A 295 3.86 -4.88 -25.65
CA ILE A 295 4.87 -5.35 -24.70
C ILE A 295 4.83 -4.43 -23.47
N VAL A 296 4.73 -5.03 -22.29
CA VAL A 296 4.67 -4.26 -21.04
C VAL A 296 6.08 -3.85 -20.61
N CYS A 297 6.27 -2.55 -20.41
CA CYS A 297 7.52 -1.97 -19.94
C CYS A 297 7.35 -1.31 -18.57
N ASP A 298 8.46 -1.23 -17.84
CA ASP A 298 8.52 -0.43 -16.60
C ASP A 298 8.64 1.09 -16.88
N ASP A 299 8.72 1.89 -15.82
CA ASP A 299 8.82 3.36 -15.91
C ASP A 299 10.05 3.85 -16.71
N TRP A 300 11.04 2.98 -16.95
CA TRP A 300 12.29 3.27 -17.64
C TRP A 300 12.34 2.70 -19.05
N GLY A 301 11.26 2.06 -19.48
CA GLY A 301 11.10 1.47 -20.80
C GLY A 301 11.66 0.07 -20.96
N PHE A 302 12.12 -0.59 -19.88
CA PHE A 302 12.57 -1.97 -19.93
C PHE A 302 11.38 -2.94 -19.96
N CYS A 303 11.37 -3.83 -20.94
CA CYS A 303 10.31 -4.83 -21.06
C CYS A 303 10.63 -6.15 -20.36
N SER A 304 11.89 -6.40 -20.03
CA SER A 304 12.34 -7.65 -19.41
C SER A 304 12.88 -7.43 -18.02
N ARG A 305 12.52 -8.35 -17.12
CA ARG A 305 13.20 -8.54 -15.85
C ARG A 305 13.13 -10.02 -15.47
N ASN A 306 14.15 -10.53 -14.83
CA ASN A 306 14.26 -11.97 -14.48
C ASN A 306 14.23 -12.90 -15.71
N GLY A 307 14.59 -12.40 -16.91
CA GLY A 307 14.57 -13.17 -18.15
C GLY A 307 13.17 -13.49 -18.69
N VAL A 308 12.16 -12.70 -18.29
CA VAL A 308 10.77 -12.86 -18.76
C VAL A 308 10.20 -11.53 -19.23
N VAL A 309 9.18 -11.58 -20.06
CA VAL A 309 8.50 -10.43 -20.68
C VAL A 309 6.99 -10.66 -20.61
N PHE A 310 6.22 -9.66 -20.19
CA PHE A 310 4.78 -9.67 -20.41
C PHE A 310 4.45 -9.13 -21.79
N ALA A 311 3.79 -9.95 -22.61
CA ALA A 311 3.36 -9.61 -23.96
C ALA A 311 1.84 -9.74 -24.12
N LYS A 312 1.21 -8.88 -24.92
CA LYS A 312 -0.23 -8.86 -25.17
C LYS A 312 -0.57 -9.52 -26.50
N ILE A 313 -1.61 -10.37 -26.50
CA ILE A 313 -2.25 -10.91 -27.70
C ILE A 313 -3.76 -10.75 -27.53
N GLY A 314 -4.41 -10.00 -28.41
CA GLY A 314 -5.83 -9.65 -28.27
C GLY A 314 -6.07 -8.88 -26.99
N GLU A 315 -6.99 -9.36 -26.14
CA GLU A 315 -7.34 -8.72 -24.88
C GLU A 315 -6.56 -9.26 -23.67
N LYS A 316 -5.63 -10.21 -23.86
CA LYS A 316 -4.95 -10.92 -22.78
C LYS A 316 -3.44 -10.69 -22.79
N TYR A 317 -2.87 -10.76 -21.60
CA TYR A 317 -1.44 -10.70 -21.36
C TYR A 317 -0.90 -12.09 -21.02
N TYR A 318 0.29 -12.38 -21.51
CA TYR A 318 1.00 -13.66 -21.38
C TYR A 318 2.41 -13.41 -20.88
N LEU A 319 2.90 -14.29 -20.01
CA LEU A 319 4.29 -14.27 -19.58
C LEU A 319 5.11 -15.13 -20.52
N ILE A 320 6.13 -14.54 -21.14
CA ILE A 320 7.01 -15.18 -22.11
C ILE A 320 8.41 -15.29 -21.51
N ASN A 321 9.01 -16.48 -21.54
CA ASN A 321 10.37 -16.70 -21.05
C ASN A 321 11.44 -16.34 -22.11
N SER A 322 12.72 -16.44 -21.73
CA SER A 322 13.86 -16.13 -22.58
C SER A 322 14.01 -17.07 -23.81
N GLU A 323 13.27 -18.16 -23.85
CA GLU A 323 13.21 -19.10 -24.99
C GLU A 323 12.04 -18.79 -25.93
N GLY A 324 11.25 -17.76 -25.65
CA GLY A 324 10.06 -17.39 -26.41
C GLY A 324 8.83 -18.24 -26.09
N VAL A 325 8.87 -19.01 -25.00
CA VAL A 325 7.78 -19.91 -24.62
C VAL A 325 6.87 -19.19 -23.58
N GLN A 326 5.57 -19.31 -23.82
CA GLN A 326 4.57 -18.88 -22.84
C GLN A 326 4.63 -19.76 -21.58
N ILE A 327 4.64 -19.13 -20.42
CA ILE A 327 4.60 -19.78 -19.11
C ILE A 327 3.44 -19.22 -18.27
N GLY A 328 2.91 -20.03 -17.32
CA GLY A 328 1.80 -19.63 -16.47
C GLY A 328 0.46 -19.49 -17.21
N ASN A 329 -0.41 -18.66 -16.66
CA ASN A 329 -1.76 -18.42 -17.14
C ASN A 329 -1.83 -17.17 -18.06
N GLU A 330 -3.01 -16.91 -18.62
CA GLU A 330 -3.36 -15.65 -19.23
C GLU A 330 -3.95 -14.69 -18.19
N TYR A 331 -3.77 -13.37 -18.40
CA TYR A 331 -4.18 -12.31 -17.48
C TYR A 331 -4.95 -11.21 -18.20
N ASP A 332 -5.87 -10.55 -17.48
CA ASP A 332 -6.64 -9.41 -18.00
C ASP A 332 -5.81 -8.12 -18.01
N ALA A 333 -4.94 -7.96 -17.02
CA ALA A 333 -3.94 -6.89 -16.93
C ALA A 333 -2.74 -7.36 -16.13
N VAL A 334 -1.61 -6.68 -16.27
CA VAL A 334 -0.36 -7.00 -15.57
C VAL A 334 0.40 -5.73 -15.23
N SER A 335 1.21 -5.78 -14.18
CA SER A 335 2.28 -4.84 -13.86
C SER A 335 3.63 -5.47 -14.26
N PRO A 336 4.60 -4.71 -14.76
CA PRO A 336 5.91 -5.28 -15.05
C PRO A 336 6.58 -5.81 -13.78
N PHE A 337 7.48 -6.78 -13.92
CA PHE A 337 8.42 -7.12 -12.86
C PHE A 337 9.34 -5.92 -12.60
N LEU A 338 9.53 -5.54 -11.34
CA LEU A 338 10.40 -4.41 -10.95
C LEU A 338 11.66 -4.85 -10.20
N SER A 339 11.66 -6.09 -9.71
CA SER A 339 12.75 -6.72 -8.96
C SER A 339 12.75 -8.23 -9.18
N SER A 340 13.46 -8.98 -8.35
CA SER A 340 13.36 -10.46 -8.29
C SER A 340 12.03 -10.95 -7.71
N GLY A 341 11.26 -10.07 -7.05
CA GLY A 341 9.95 -10.39 -6.48
C GLY A 341 8.85 -10.62 -7.52
N PRO A 342 7.69 -11.14 -7.10
CA PRO A 342 6.54 -11.40 -7.95
C PRO A 342 5.97 -10.14 -8.63
N ALA A 343 5.46 -10.29 -9.85
CA ALA A 343 4.71 -9.24 -10.55
C ALA A 343 3.22 -9.30 -10.20
N ALA A 344 2.55 -8.15 -10.27
CA ALA A 344 1.11 -8.10 -10.08
C ALA A 344 0.37 -8.45 -11.39
N VAL A 345 -0.69 -9.25 -11.27
CA VAL A 345 -1.52 -9.71 -12.39
C VAL A 345 -3.00 -9.62 -12.03
N MET A 346 -3.84 -9.30 -13.01
CA MET A 346 -5.29 -9.21 -12.81
C MET A 346 -6.00 -10.39 -13.48
N GLN A 347 -6.93 -11.00 -12.75
CA GLN A 347 -7.89 -11.96 -13.27
C GLN A 347 -9.27 -11.67 -12.69
N ALA A 348 -10.30 -11.70 -13.51
CA ALA A 348 -11.69 -11.44 -13.11
C ALA A 348 -11.87 -10.11 -12.33
N GLY A 349 -11.15 -9.06 -12.74
CA GLY A 349 -11.24 -7.71 -12.15
C GLY A 349 -10.56 -7.54 -10.80
N LYS A 350 -9.78 -8.52 -10.33
CA LYS A 350 -9.00 -8.44 -9.09
C LYS A 350 -7.53 -8.73 -9.35
N TRP A 351 -6.67 -8.05 -8.59
CA TRP A 351 -5.23 -8.19 -8.67
C TRP A 351 -4.69 -9.19 -7.65
N GLY A 352 -3.74 -9.98 -8.08
CA GLY A 352 -2.94 -10.93 -7.29
C GLY A 352 -1.51 -10.95 -7.79
N PHE A 353 -0.75 -12.00 -7.52
CA PHE A 353 0.68 -12.00 -7.80
C PHE A 353 1.15 -13.33 -8.42
N VAL A 354 2.12 -13.22 -9.35
CA VAL A 354 2.73 -14.34 -10.05
C VAL A 354 4.25 -14.25 -9.99
N SER A 355 4.92 -15.39 -9.83
CA SER A 355 6.38 -15.48 -9.92
C SER A 355 6.88 -15.37 -11.38
N SER A 356 8.18 -15.13 -11.57
CA SER A 356 8.81 -15.20 -12.90
C SER A 356 8.79 -16.59 -13.54
N LYS A 357 8.37 -17.63 -12.81
CA LYS A 357 8.14 -18.98 -13.35
C LYS A 357 6.69 -19.22 -13.80
N GLY A 358 5.80 -18.23 -13.59
CA GLY A 358 4.38 -18.33 -13.88
C GLY A 358 3.54 -18.96 -12.75
N ASP A 359 4.13 -19.22 -11.58
CA ASP A 359 3.41 -19.76 -10.42
C ASP A 359 2.64 -18.66 -9.70
N GLN A 360 1.39 -18.94 -9.32
CA GLN A 360 0.61 -18.03 -8.51
C GLN A 360 1.18 -17.95 -7.08
N VAL A 361 1.54 -16.72 -6.64
CA VAL A 361 2.07 -16.44 -5.30
C VAL A 361 0.94 -16.03 -4.35
N LEU A 362 0.13 -15.03 -4.74
CA LEU A 362 -1.08 -14.64 -4.03
C LEU A 362 -2.29 -14.64 -4.96
N LYS A 363 -3.44 -15.08 -4.45
CA LYS A 363 -4.71 -15.07 -5.18
C LYS A 363 -5.12 -13.62 -5.52
N CYS A 364 -5.85 -13.49 -6.63
CA CYS A 364 -6.40 -12.21 -7.05
C CYS A 364 -7.52 -11.78 -6.10
N MET A 365 -7.27 -10.76 -5.28
CA MET A 365 -8.19 -10.26 -4.27
C MET A 365 -8.17 -8.73 -4.10
N PHE A 366 -7.12 -8.06 -4.53
CA PHE A 366 -6.94 -6.61 -4.38
C PHE A 366 -7.64 -5.83 -5.51
N GLU A 367 -7.96 -4.55 -5.26
CA GLU A 367 -8.54 -3.65 -6.27
C GLU A 367 -7.50 -3.22 -7.30
N ASN A 368 -6.26 -3.02 -6.87
CA ASN A 368 -5.10 -2.75 -7.71
C ASN A 368 -3.83 -3.19 -6.99
N ALA A 369 -2.74 -3.41 -7.73
CA ALA A 369 -1.45 -3.80 -7.18
C ALA A 369 -0.30 -3.43 -8.12
N SER A 370 0.92 -3.30 -7.59
CA SER A 370 2.17 -3.29 -8.35
C SER A 370 3.11 -4.38 -7.84
N ALA A 371 4.21 -4.64 -8.56
CA ALA A 371 5.12 -5.74 -8.27
C ALA A 371 5.70 -5.69 -6.85
N PHE A 372 6.06 -6.85 -6.32
CA PHE A 372 6.85 -6.95 -5.10
C PHE A 372 8.26 -6.39 -5.30
N SER A 373 8.77 -5.75 -4.27
CA SER A 373 10.18 -5.39 -4.14
C SER A 373 11.03 -6.63 -3.82
N GLU A 374 12.36 -6.50 -3.93
CA GLU A 374 13.30 -7.52 -3.45
C GLU A 374 13.28 -7.69 -1.92
N LEU A 375 12.72 -6.72 -1.19
CA LEU A 375 12.50 -6.76 0.26
C LEU A 375 11.23 -7.55 0.65
N GLY A 376 10.47 -8.08 -0.32
CA GLY A 376 9.24 -8.84 -0.06
C GLY A 376 8.02 -7.97 0.29
N TYR A 377 7.98 -6.71 -0.15
CA TYR A 377 6.83 -5.82 0.03
C TYR A 377 6.24 -5.38 -1.32
N ALA A 378 4.92 -5.33 -1.41
CA ALA A 378 4.21 -4.86 -2.59
C ALA A 378 3.16 -3.79 -2.26
N PRO A 379 3.02 -2.74 -3.09
CA PRO A 379 1.92 -1.81 -2.96
C PRO A 379 0.64 -2.44 -3.49
N VAL A 380 -0.45 -2.32 -2.71
CA VAL A 380 -1.80 -2.79 -3.07
C VAL A 380 -2.84 -1.73 -2.76
N CYS A 381 -3.91 -1.72 -3.55
CA CYS A 381 -5.08 -0.88 -3.32
C CYS A 381 -6.22 -1.70 -2.70
N SER A 382 -6.77 -1.17 -1.61
CA SER A 382 -7.95 -1.72 -0.93
C SER A 382 -8.78 -0.56 -0.39
N GLY A 383 -10.11 -0.58 -0.61
CA GLY A 383 -10.99 0.53 -0.24
C GLY A 383 -10.64 1.86 -0.94
N GLY A 384 -10.13 1.82 -2.18
CA GLY A 384 -9.72 3.00 -2.94
C GLY A 384 -8.45 3.69 -2.43
N LYS A 385 -7.73 3.11 -1.46
CA LYS A 385 -6.49 3.63 -0.91
C LYS A 385 -5.36 2.61 -1.06
N TRP A 386 -4.13 3.11 -1.19
CA TRP A 386 -2.95 2.29 -1.32
C TRP A 386 -2.26 2.09 0.03
N GLY A 387 -1.80 0.89 0.27
CA GLY A 387 -0.96 0.47 1.38
C GLY A 387 0.08 -0.53 0.89
N PHE A 388 0.78 -1.19 1.81
CA PHE A 388 1.81 -2.16 1.47
C PHE A 388 1.60 -3.47 2.22
N ILE A 389 1.80 -4.58 1.50
CA ILE A 389 1.69 -5.94 2.05
C ILE A 389 3.02 -6.67 2.02
N LYS A 390 3.14 -7.71 2.85
CA LYS A 390 4.16 -8.76 2.79
C LYS A 390 3.76 -9.86 1.81
N GLU A 391 4.68 -10.79 1.49
CA GLU A 391 4.41 -11.92 0.59
C GLU A 391 3.29 -12.87 1.06
N ASN A 392 2.98 -12.89 2.37
CA ASN A 392 1.86 -13.66 2.92
C ASN A 392 0.50 -12.94 2.79
N GLY A 393 0.48 -11.70 2.30
CA GLY A 393 -0.71 -10.89 2.13
C GLY A 393 -1.05 -9.95 3.29
N ASP A 394 -0.31 -10.00 4.40
CA ASP A 394 -0.54 -9.15 5.56
C ASP A 394 -0.06 -7.72 5.29
N PHE A 395 -0.83 -6.71 5.73
CA PHE A 395 -0.41 -5.32 5.63
C PHE A 395 0.77 -5.01 6.56
N VAL A 396 1.78 -4.32 6.01
CA VAL A 396 2.87 -3.68 6.75
C VAL A 396 2.63 -2.19 6.87
N VAL A 397 1.96 -1.60 5.90
CA VAL A 397 1.42 -0.23 5.93
C VAL A 397 -0.02 -0.31 5.45
N GLU A 398 -0.95 0.06 6.32
CA GLU A 398 -2.38 0.04 6.01
C GLU A 398 -2.74 0.99 4.87
N PRO A 399 -3.80 0.67 4.08
CA PRO A 399 -4.24 1.51 2.97
C PRO A 399 -4.62 2.92 3.42
N GLN A 400 -3.85 3.92 3.00
CA GLN A 400 -4.04 5.33 3.37
C GLN A 400 -3.66 6.32 2.28
N PHE A 401 -2.79 5.93 1.34
CA PHE A 401 -2.28 6.81 0.29
C PHE A 401 -3.20 6.90 -0.92
N GLU A 402 -3.09 7.98 -1.71
CA GLU A 402 -3.76 8.14 -3.01
C GLU A 402 -3.10 7.29 -4.11
N GLY A 403 -1.82 6.99 -3.95
CA GLY A 403 -1.02 6.15 -4.84
C GLY A 403 0.20 5.62 -4.11
N ALA A 404 0.75 4.50 -4.55
CA ALA A 404 1.99 3.95 -4.04
C ALA A 404 2.75 3.24 -5.16
N LYS A 405 4.08 3.27 -5.08
CA LYS A 405 4.99 2.51 -5.93
C LYS A 405 5.83 1.56 -5.09
N THR A 406 6.52 0.64 -5.74
CA THR A 406 7.26 -0.45 -5.10
C THR A 406 8.44 0.09 -4.27
N PHE A 407 8.69 -0.50 -3.12
CA PHE A 407 9.88 -0.21 -2.31
C PHE A 407 11.15 -0.49 -3.09
N ASN A 408 12.12 0.39 -2.96
CA ASN A 408 13.48 0.14 -3.45
C ASN A 408 14.28 -0.73 -2.45
N LYS A 409 15.48 -1.13 -2.82
CA LYS A 409 16.35 -1.99 -1.98
C LYS A 409 16.80 -1.35 -0.66
N GLU A 410 16.74 -0.04 -0.53
CA GLU A 410 17.07 0.71 0.69
C GLU A 410 15.85 0.90 1.61
N GLY A 411 14.68 0.35 1.24
CA GLY A 411 13.45 0.42 2.03
C GLY A 411 12.66 1.72 1.87
N ALA A 412 12.92 2.50 0.83
CA ALA A 412 12.11 3.67 0.50
C ALA A 412 11.13 3.37 -0.63
N ALA A 413 9.93 3.96 -0.56
CA ALA A 413 8.88 3.83 -1.58
C ALA A 413 8.22 5.18 -1.89
N PRO A 414 7.93 5.47 -3.17
CA PRO A 414 7.11 6.61 -3.54
C PRO A 414 5.65 6.39 -3.12
N VAL A 415 5.07 7.39 -2.46
CA VAL A 415 3.65 7.45 -2.11
C VAL A 415 3.06 8.78 -2.53
N LYS A 416 1.77 8.78 -2.86
CA LYS A 416 1.05 9.99 -3.28
C LYS A 416 0.10 10.44 -2.19
N GLU A 417 0.22 11.71 -1.82
CA GLU A 417 -0.68 12.40 -0.88
C GLU A 417 -0.92 13.83 -1.32
N ASN A 418 -2.15 14.32 -1.21
CA ASN A 418 -2.54 15.67 -1.59
C ASN A 418 -2.11 16.03 -3.03
N GLY A 419 -2.16 15.04 -3.94
CA GLY A 419 -1.79 15.19 -5.35
C GLY A 419 -0.28 15.21 -5.64
N LYS A 420 0.60 15.16 -4.62
CA LYS A 420 2.07 15.15 -4.78
C LYS A 420 2.65 13.80 -4.39
N TRP A 421 3.77 13.45 -5.03
CA TRP A 421 4.57 12.29 -4.70
C TRP A 421 5.70 12.65 -3.75
N LYS A 422 5.93 11.81 -2.77
CA LYS A 422 7.04 11.87 -1.82
C LYS A 422 7.50 10.47 -1.44
N LEU A 423 8.63 10.35 -0.80
CA LEU A 423 9.13 9.06 -0.36
C LEU A 423 8.77 8.81 1.10
N ILE A 424 8.42 7.58 1.40
CA ILE A 424 8.43 7.03 2.75
C ILE A 424 9.62 6.10 2.89
N GLN A 425 10.26 6.11 4.05
CA GLN A 425 11.29 5.16 4.47
C GLN A 425 10.68 4.25 5.51
N LEU A 426 10.62 2.95 5.24
CA LEU A 426 10.14 1.96 6.21
C LEU A 426 11.25 1.66 7.22
N ASP A 427 10.91 1.65 8.51
CA ASP A 427 11.80 1.15 9.56
C ASP A 427 11.90 -0.38 9.43
N ILE A 428 12.92 -0.83 8.71
CA ILE A 428 13.22 -2.26 8.53
C ILE A 428 14.11 -2.68 9.70
N TYR A 429 13.53 -3.30 10.72
CA TYR A 429 14.26 -3.97 11.80
C TYR A 429 14.00 -5.47 11.77
#